data_d5402e09d50f0fe547b4a5c9444ccc3f
#
_entry.id   d5402e09d50f0fe547b4a5c9444ccc3f
#
_cell.length_a   1.000
_cell.length_b   1.000
_cell.length_c   1.000
_cell.angle_alpha   90.00
_cell.angle_beta   90.00
_cell.angle_gamma   90.00
#
_symmetry.space_group_name_H-M   'P 1'
#
loop_
_entity.id
_entity.type
_entity.pdbx_description
1 polymer ?
#
loop_
_entity_poly.entity_id
_entity_poly.type
_entity_poly.pdbx_seq_one_letter_code
_entity_poly.pdbx_strand_id
1 'polypeptide(L)'
;MVVELLNSDQRRKWDTSDDQLFYAEPRFVQHLDAAFRERRTRLYRERIPARAVVLELMSSWVSHLPDDVIYERVIGHGLNEKELAANKRLDSHWLQNLNLDQQIPLKTASVDAVLIVAGWQYLQYPEAVAAELLRITRPGGLLIVAFSNRMFFTKAPQVWADGSDRDHLAYVAEVLMAQGWPRPELIAEQTRSRSWQGLLGGQGDPFFAVVAVRP
;
A
#
# COMPACT_ATOMS: atom_id res chain seq x y z
N MET A 1 -10.18 11.93 -16.87
CA MET A 1 -9.38 13.12 -16.44
C MET A 1 -9.16 12.97 -14.95
N VAL A 2 -7.90 13.12 -14.47
CA VAL A 2 -7.58 13.04 -13.03
C VAL A 2 -8.14 14.28 -12.32
N VAL A 3 -8.83 14.08 -11.20
CA VAL A 3 -9.32 15.16 -10.34
C VAL A 3 -8.26 15.46 -9.29
N GLU A 4 -7.62 16.62 -9.37
CA GLU A 4 -6.61 17.03 -8.39
C GLU A 4 -7.28 17.52 -7.10
N LEU A 5 -6.80 17.02 -5.97
CA LEU A 5 -7.24 17.41 -4.62
C LEU A 5 -6.16 18.17 -3.86
N LEU A 6 -4.90 17.79 -4.07
CA LEU A 6 -3.78 18.38 -3.34
C LEU A 6 -3.20 19.58 -4.07
N ASN A 7 -2.87 20.61 -3.33
CA ASN A 7 -2.07 21.73 -3.80
C ASN A 7 -0.54 21.42 -3.69
N SER A 8 0.29 22.35 -4.19
CA SER A 8 1.75 22.18 -4.20
C SER A 8 2.36 22.04 -2.79
N ASP A 9 1.85 22.75 -1.80
CA ASP A 9 2.38 22.71 -0.44
C ASP A 9 2.06 21.36 0.22
N GLN A 10 0.86 20.85 0.02
CA GLN A 10 0.46 19.54 0.51
C GLN A 10 1.26 18.39 -0.07
N ARG A 11 1.77 18.53 -1.33
CA ARG A 11 2.61 17.54 -2.01
C ARG A 11 4.08 17.60 -1.58
N ARG A 12 4.52 18.70 -0.93
CA ARG A 12 5.92 18.91 -0.59
C ARG A 12 6.40 17.91 0.46
N LYS A 13 7.62 17.39 0.28
CA LYS A 13 8.36 16.58 1.24
C LYS A 13 9.45 17.40 1.92
N TRP A 14 9.83 17.02 3.13
CA TRP A 14 10.99 17.62 3.80
C TRP A 14 12.30 17.26 3.10
N ASP A 15 12.45 16.00 2.75
CA ASP A 15 13.57 15.51 1.94
C ASP A 15 13.10 15.37 0.49
N THR A 16 13.57 16.30 -0.36
CA THR A 16 13.25 16.37 -1.79
C THR A 16 14.25 15.61 -2.66
N SER A 17 15.23 14.92 -2.06
CA SER A 17 16.13 14.05 -2.82
C SER A 17 15.36 12.92 -3.50
N ASP A 18 15.90 12.42 -4.61
CA ASP A 18 15.28 11.33 -5.37
C ASP A 18 14.99 10.12 -4.44
N ASP A 19 13.76 9.64 -4.48
CA ASP A 19 13.34 8.49 -3.68
C ASP A 19 14.16 7.22 -4.04
N GLN A 20 14.65 7.09 -5.29
CA GLN A 20 15.53 5.99 -5.66
C GLN A 20 16.83 5.98 -4.86
N LEU A 21 17.39 7.14 -4.53
CA LEU A 21 18.59 7.24 -3.69
C LEU A 21 18.29 6.80 -2.26
N PHE A 22 17.13 7.20 -1.72
CA PHE A 22 16.70 6.80 -0.38
C PHE A 22 16.51 5.29 -0.25
N TYR A 23 15.99 4.63 -1.30
CA TYR A 23 15.77 3.18 -1.35
C TYR A 23 16.89 2.41 -2.06
N ALA A 24 18.05 3.02 -2.39
CA ALA A 24 19.14 2.35 -3.08
C ALA A 24 19.74 1.16 -2.30
N GLU A 25 19.90 1.32 -0.98
CA GLU A 25 20.37 0.24 -0.12
C GLU A 25 19.21 -0.66 0.32
N PRO A 26 19.29 -1.99 0.08
CA PRO A 26 18.22 -2.91 0.39
C PRO A 26 18.02 -3.05 1.91
N ARG A 27 16.77 -3.12 2.33
CA ARG A 27 16.37 -3.21 3.75
C ARG A 27 15.58 -4.50 3.99
N PHE A 28 16.28 -5.58 4.29
CA PHE A 28 15.68 -6.88 4.62
C PHE A 28 15.17 -6.93 6.06
N VAL A 29 14.33 -5.97 6.43
CA VAL A 29 13.77 -5.83 7.77
C VAL A 29 12.24 -5.77 7.75
N GLN A 30 11.62 -6.18 8.85
CA GLN A 30 10.17 -6.05 9.03
C GLN A 30 9.88 -4.70 9.67
N HIS A 31 9.30 -3.77 8.92
CA HIS A 31 8.98 -2.43 9.42
C HIS A 31 7.76 -2.40 10.34
N LEU A 32 6.88 -3.39 10.23
CA LEU A 32 5.64 -3.52 10.99
C LEU A 32 5.71 -4.76 11.89
N ASP A 33 5.10 -4.70 13.04
CA ASP A 33 5.16 -5.80 14.01
C ASP A 33 4.38 -7.06 13.56
N ALA A 34 4.54 -8.15 14.31
CA ALA A 34 3.91 -9.42 13.99
C ALA A 34 2.39 -9.33 14.01
N ALA A 35 1.81 -8.61 15.00
CA ALA A 35 0.37 -8.50 15.15
C ALA A 35 -0.28 -7.76 13.97
N PHE A 36 0.34 -6.68 13.49
CA PHE A 36 -0.09 -5.99 12.27
C PHE A 36 -0.02 -6.94 11.06
N ARG A 37 1.10 -7.65 10.89
CA ARG A 37 1.32 -8.56 9.76
C ARG A 37 0.31 -9.71 9.74
N GLU A 38 0.03 -10.33 10.89
CA GLU A 38 -0.98 -11.37 11.04
C GLU A 38 -2.39 -10.84 10.71
N ARG A 39 -2.73 -9.64 11.19
CA ARG A 39 -4.02 -9.02 10.91
C ARG A 39 -4.20 -8.73 9.41
N ARG A 40 -3.15 -8.24 8.75
CA ARG A 40 -3.13 -8.01 7.31
C ARG A 40 -3.29 -9.30 6.51
N THR A 41 -2.50 -10.34 6.84
CA THR A 41 -2.61 -11.66 6.17
C THR A 41 -4.02 -12.23 6.31
N ARG A 42 -4.67 -12.06 7.47
CA ARG A 42 -6.06 -12.46 7.68
C ARG A 42 -7.01 -11.67 6.78
N LEU A 43 -6.86 -10.34 6.67
CA LEU A 43 -7.68 -9.52 5.77
C LEU A 43 -7.53 -10.00 4.31
N TYR A 44 -6.33 -10.31 3.88
CA TYR A 44 -6.08 -10.83 2.53
C TYR A 44 -6.78 -12.17 2.31
N ARG A 45 -6.71 -13.09 3.27
CA ARG A 45 -7.41 -14.39 3.21
C ARG A 45 -8.93 -14.22 3.10
N GLU A 46 -9.49 -13.27 3.80
CA GLU A 46 -10.93 -12.99 3.82
C GLU A 46 -11.44 -12.33 2.53
N ARG A 47 -10.59 -11.55 1.86
CA ARG A 47 -11.03 -10.66 0.77
C ARG A 47 -10.53 -11.04 -0.61
N ILE A 48 -9.37 -11.66 -0.73
CA ILE A 48 -8.76 -11.96 -2.03
C ILE A 48 -9.07 -13.41 -2.40
N PRO A 49 -9.79 -13.65 -3.51
CA PRO A 49 -10.11 -15.01 -3.92
C PRO A 49 -8.86 -15.78 -4.34
N ALA A 50 -8.89 -17.10 -4.17
CA ALA A 50 -7.90 -17.97 -4.79
C ALA A 50 -7.90 -17.79 -6.31
N ARG A 51 -6.74 -18.00 -6.95
CA ARG A 51 -6.54 -17.80 -8.40
C ARG A 51 -6.65 -16.35 -8.87
N ALA A 52 -6.69 -15.38 -7.98
CA ALA A 52 -6.60 -13.96 -8.34
C ALA A 52 -5.25 -13.61 -8.97
N VAL A 53 -5.24 -12.64 -9.88
CA VAL A 53 -4.03 -11.91 -10.29
C VAL A 53 -3.86 -10.74 -9.32
N VAL A 54 -2.78 -10.76 -8.55
CA VAL A 54 -2.51 -9.80 -7.47
C VAL A 54 -1.35 -8.88 -7.85
N LEU A 55 -1.52 -7.58 -7.62
CA LEU A 55 -0.46 -6.58 -7.68
C LEU A 55 -0.09 -6.12 -6.27
N GLU A 56 1.16 -6.32 -5.86
CA GLU A 56 1.75 -5.68 -4.69
C GLU A 56 2.49 -4.41 -5.13
N LEU A 57 1.83 -3.26 -4.99
CA LEU A 57 2.39 -1.95 -5.36
C LEU A 57 3.19 -1.39 -4.19
N MET A 58 4.35 -0.79 -4.49
CA MET A 58 5.32 -0.30 -3.48
C MET A 58 5.75 -1.41 -2.52
N SER A 59 6.00 -2.59 -3.08
CA SER A 59 6.41 -3.82 -2.40
C SER A 59 7.90 -3.82 -2.07
N SER A 60 8.33 -4.83 -1.33
CA SER A 60 9.70 -5.05 -0.89
C SER A 60 10.03 -6.55 -0.91
N TRP A 61 11.03 -6.97 -0.12
CA TRP A 61 11.60 -8.31 -0.10
C TRP A 61 10.67 -9.43 0.40
N VAL A 62 9.50 -9.09 0.95
CA VAL A 62 8.58 -10.07 1.51
C VAL A 62 7.13 -9.68 1.25
N SER A 63 6.36 -10.64 0.76
CA SER A 63 4.91 -10.60 0.71
C SER A 63 4.32 -11.16 2.01
N HIS A 64 3.12 -10.73 2.34
CA HIS A 64 2.34 -11.29 3.44
C HIS A 64 1.00 -11.85 2.97
N LEU A 65 0.94 -12.24 1.72
CA LEU A 65 -0.15 -13.06 1.20
C LEU A 65 -0.20 -14.40 1.96
N PRO A 66 -1.38 -14.98 2.18
CA PRO A 66 -1.49 -16.30 2.82
C PRO A 66 -0.70 -17.37 2.06
N ASP A 67 0.13 -18.15 2.77
CA ASP A 67 1.01 -19.15 2.15
C ASP A 67 0.24 -20.34 1.57
N ASP A 68 -0.93 -20.65 2.14
CA ASP A 68 -1.82 -21.74 1.75
C ASP A 68 -2.80 -21.37 0.61
N VAL A 69 -2.77 -20.12 0.12
CA VAL A 69 -3.60 -19.68 -1.00
C VAL A 69 -2.77 -19.60 -2.27
N ILE A 70 -3.24 -20.28 -3.31
CA ILE A 70 -2.62 -20.23 -4.64
C ILE A 70 -3.26 -19.10 -5.43
N TYR A 71 -2.44 -18.15 -5.86
CA TYR A 71 -2.81 -17.08 -6.79
C TYR A 71 -2.39 -17.45 -8.21
N GLU A 72 -3.10 -16.93 -9.23
CA GLU A 72 -2.74 -17.15 -10.62
C GLU A 72 -1.42 -16.45 -10.96
N ARG A 73 -1.27 -15.23 -10.42
CA ARG A 73 -0.05 -14.44 -10.60
C ARG A 73 0.07 -13.41 -9.49
N VAL A 74 1.28 -13.22 -8.98
CA VAL A 74 1.62 -12.15 -8.05
C VAL A 74 2.69 -11.25 -8.71
N ILE A 75 2.35 -9.99 -8.91
CA ILE A 75 3.19 -9.00 -9.57
C ILE A 75 3.66 -8.01 -8.52
N GLY A 76 4.95 -7.72 -8.48
CA GLY A 76 5.55 -6.75 -7.57
C GLY A 76 5.93 -5.44 -8.26
N HIS A 77 5.85 -4.35 -7.54
CA HIS A 77 6.41 -3.05 -7.93
C HIS A 77 7.11 -2.41 -6.74
N GLY A 78 8.26 -1.79 -6.96
CA GLY A 78 9.00 -1.09 -5.91
C GLY A 78 10.16 -0.28 -6.46
N LEU A 79 11.06 0.13 -5.58
CA LEU A 79 12.24 0.95 -5.93
C LEU A 79 13.58 0.23 -5.76
N ASN A 80 13.60 -0.97 -5.17
CA ASN A 80 14.84 -1.71 -4.95
C ASN A 80 14.77 -3.11 -5.59
N GLU A 81 15.61 -3.31 -6.62
CA GLU A 81 15.68 -4.57 -7.37
C GLU A 81 16.06 -5.77 -6.49
N LYS A 82 17.03 -5.59 -5.56
CA LYS A 82 17.49 -6.68 -4.69
C LYS A 82 16.40 -7.14 -3.72
N GLU A 83 15.59 -6.20 -3.23
CA GLU A 83 14.45 -6.51 -2.36
C GLU A 83 13.38 -7.28 -3.13
N LEU A 84 12.97 -6.78 -4.30
CA LEU A 84 11.94 -7.44 -5.10
C LEU A 84 12.37 -8.82 -5.59
N ALA A 85 13.62 -8.98 -6.03
CA ALA A 85 14.18 -10.26 -6.44
C ALA A 85 14.27 -11.28 -5.29
N ALA A 86 14.41 -10.82 -4.04
CA ALA A 86 14.40 -11.68 -2.86
C ALA A 86 12.99 -12.13 -2.45
N ASN A 87 11.95 -11.48 -2.94
CA ASN A 87 10.57 -11.80 -2.61
C ASN A 87 10.08 -13.03 -3.40
N LYS A 88 10.17 -14.18 -2.76
CA LYS A 88 9.83 -15.50 -3.37
C LYS A 88 8.36 -15.66 -3.76
N ARG A 89 7.49 -14.72 -3.36
CA ARG A 89 6.07 -14.77 -3.67
C ARG A 89 5.73 -14.11 -5.01
N LEU A 90 6.64 -13.28 -5.54
CA LEU A 90 6.46 -12.57 -6.79
C LEU A 90 6.81 -13.47 -7.98
N ASP A 91 5.91 -13.55 -8.97
CA ASP A 91 6.16 -14.19 -10.26
C ASP A 91 6.89 -13.24 -11.23
N SER A 92 6.70 -11.95 -11.06
CA SER A 92 7.37 -10.89 -11.82
C SER A 92 7.33 -9.57 -11.07
N HIS A 93 8.26 -8.67 -11.39
CA HIS A 93 8.27 -7.33 -10.82
C HIS A 93 8.86 -6.31 -11.80
N TRP A 94 8.67 -5.01 -11.46
CA TRP A 94 9.31 -3.90 -12.17
C TRP A 94 9.67 -2.78 -11.18
N LEU A 95 10.63 -1.93 -11.59
CA LEU A 95 11.04 -0.74 -10.84
C LEU A 95 10.43 0.51 -11.47
N GLN A 96 9.85 1.37 -10.64
CA GLN A 96 9.31 2.65 -11.09
C GLN A 96 9.15 3.60 -9.90
N ASN A 97 9.53 4.87 -10.06
CA ASN A 97 9.22 5.90 -9.08
C ASN A 97 7.86 6.54 -9.43
N LEU A 98 6.81 6.18 -8.68
CA LEU A 98 5.45 6.70 -8.88
C LEU A 98 5.32 8.20 -8.58
N ASN A 99 6.33 8.83 -8.00
CA ASN A 99 6.37 10.29 -7.85
C ASN A 99 6.93 11.00 -9.11
N LEU A 100 7.57 10.26 -10.01
CA LEU A 100 8.07 10.77 -11.30
C LEU A 100 7.18 10.36 -12.46
N ASP A 101 6.71 9.12 -12.47
CA ASP A 101 5.80 8.59 -13.50
C ASP A 101 4.71 7.74 -12.82
N GLN A 102 3.46 8.14 -12.99
CA GLN A 102 2.30 7.47 -12.39
C GLN A 102 1.65 6.45 -13.32
N GLN A 103 2.06 6.38 -14.59
CA GLN A 103 1.50 5.43 -15.55
C GLN A 103 1.96 4.00 -15.24
N ILE A 104 1.06 3.16 -14.78
CA ILE A 104 1.36 1.76 -14.44
C ILE A 104 1.42 0.91 -15.72
N PRO A 105 2.53 0.16 -15.97
CA PRO A 105 2.76 -0.59 -17.22
C PRO A 105 1.95 -1.90 -17.27
N LEU A 106 0.70 -1.86 -16.85
CA LEU A 106 -0.25 -2.97 -16.90
C LEU A 106 -1.45 -2.59 -17.78
N LYS A 107 -2.07 -3.60 -18.40
CA LYS A 107 -3.27 -3.41 -19.23
C LYS A 107 -4.47 -3.01 -18.37
N THR A 108 -5.42 -2.31 -18.98
CA THR A 108 -6.72 -2.03 -18.37
C THR A 108 -7.42 -3.34 -17.97
N ALA A 109 -8.01 -3.35 -16.76
CA ALA A 109 -8.76 -4.49 -16.23
C ALA A 109 -7.95 -5.82 -16.26
N SER A 110 -6.71 -5.79 -15.78
CA SER A 110 -5.78 -6.94 -15.83
C SER A 110 -5.49 -7.58 -14.48
N VAL A 111 -5.82 -6.93 -13.36
CA VAL A 111 -5.59 -7.45 -12.01
C VAL A 111 -6.89 -7.56 -11.22
N ASP A 112 -6.98 -8.56 -10.34
CA ASP A 112 -8.14 -8.80 -9.47
C ASP A 112 -8.00 -8.11 -8.11
N ALA A 113 -6.76 -7.92 -7.64
CA ALA A 113 -6.49 -7.23 -6.39
C ALA A 113 -5.20 -6.40 -6.47
N VAL A 114 -5.25 -5.18 -5.92
CA VAL A 114 -4.08 -4.33 -5.70
C VAL A 114 -3.86 -4.13 -4.22
N LEU A 115 -2.64 -4.33 -3.75
CA LEU A 115 -2.24 -4.22 -2.36
C LEU A 115 -1.17 -3.14 -2.22
N ILE A 116 -1.37 -2.20 -1.31
CA ILE A 116 -0.39 -1.18 -0.93
C ILE A 116 -0.23 -1.24 0.59
N VAL A 117 0.96 -1.56 1.06
CA VAL A 117 1.24 -1.63 2.50
C VAL A 117 2.35 -0.68 2.89
N ALA A 118 2.06 0.25 3.79
CA ALA A 118 3.00 1.27 4.26
C ALA A 118 3.70 2.03 3.11
N GLY A 119 3.03 2.17 1.97
CA GLY A 119 3.54 2.82 0.77
C GLY A 119 2.76 4.08 0.39
N TRP A 120 1.44 4.08 0.52
CA TRP A 120 0.57 5.21 0.14
C TRP A 120 1.03 6.55 0.71
N GLN A 121 1.50 6.53 1.94
CA GLN A 121 1.99 7.70 2.68
C GLN A 121 3.20 8.42 2.06
N TYR A 122 3.76 7.91 0.96
CA TYR A 122 4.90 8.52 0.26
C TYR A 122 4.56 9.04 -1.13
N LEU A 123 3.30 8.88 -1.56
CA LEU A 123 2.82 9.36 -2.86
C LEU A 123 2.60 10.88 -2.85
N GLN A 124 3.25 11.59 -3.76
CA GLN A 124 3.04 13.02 -4.00
C GLN A 124 1.88 13.28 -4.97
N TYR A 125 1.57 12.29 -5.83
CA TYR A 125 0.49 12.36 -6.82
C TYR A 125 -0.49 11.18 -6.66
N PRO A 126 -1.09 11.02 -5.46
CA PRO A 126 -1.95 9.89 -5.17
C PRO A 126 -3.21 9.83 -6.04
N GLU A 127 -3.68 10.99 -6.52
CA GLU A 127 -4.84 11.07 -7.40
C GLU A 127 -4.57 10.38 -8.75
N ALA A 128 -3.42 10.66 -9.35
CA ALA A 128 -3.02 10.03 -10.59
C ALA A 128 -2.79 8.53 -10.41
N VAL A 129 -2.16 8.12 -9.32
CA VAL A 129 -2.00 6.71 -8.96
C VAL A 129 -3.37 6.05 -8.75
N ALA A 130 -4.30 6.67 -8.00
CA ALA A 130 -5.65 6.12 -7.77
C ALA A 130 -6.45 5.92 -9.06
N ALA A 131 -6.31 6.85 -10.02
CA ALA A 131 -6.92 6.73 -11.34
C ALA A 131 -6.34 5.55 -12.14
N GLU A 132 -5.01 5.37 -12.11
CA GLU A 132 -4.35 4.23 -12.74
C GLU A 132 -4.75 2.90 -12.08
N LEU A 133 -4.85 2.87 -10.75
CA LEU A 133 -5.33 1.70 -10.03
C LEU A 133 -6.77 1.34 -10.43
N LEU A 134 -7.64 2.34 -10.61
CA LEU A 134 -8.99 2.10 -11.14
C LEU A 134 -8.94 1.53 -12.55
N ARG A 135 -8.05 2.03 -13.40
CA ARG A 135 -7.89 1.55 -14.78
C ARG A 135 -7.48 0.08 -14.83
N ILE A 136 -6.45 -0.31 -14.06
CA ILE A 136 -5.84 -1.65 -14.17
C ILE A 136 -6.62 -2.74 -13.41
N THR A 137 -7.39 -2.38 -12.37
CA THR A 137 -8.20 -3.33 -11.61
C THR A 137 -9.41 -3.77 -12.43
N ARG A 138 -9.78 -5.05 -12.42
CA ARG A 138 -11.00 -5.57 -13.07
C ARG A 138 -12.26 -5.08 -12.37
N PRO A 139 -13.41 -4.94 -13.05
CA PRO A 139 -14.70 -4.75 -12.38
C PRO A 139 -14.93 -5.82 -11.30
N GLY A 140 -15.36 -5.41 -10.11
CA GLY A 140 -15.45 -6.28 -8.94
C GLY A 140 -14.12 -6.56 -8.23
N GLY A 141 -12.98 -6.13 -8.78
CA GLY A 141 -11.67 -6.29 -8.17
C GLY A 141 -11.43 -5.34 -7.00
N LEU A 142 -10.41 -5.61 -6.21
CA LEU A 142 -10.14 -4.99 -4.91
C LEU A 142 -8.92 -4.07 -4.94
N LEU A 143 -8.99 -2.98 -4.20
CA LEU A 143 -7.83 -2.21 -3.74
C LEU A 143 -7.80 -2.24 -2.23
N ILE A 144 -6.67 -2.64 -1.64
CA ILE A 144 -6.43 -2.61 -0.20
C ILE A 144 -5.20 -1.75 0.08
N VAL A 145 -5.42 -0.62 0.74
CA VAL A 145 -4.36 0.26 1.26
C VAL A 145 -4.28 0.05 2.76
N ALA A 146 -3.17 -0.50 3.27
CA ALA A 146 -2.97 -0.76 4.68
C ALA A 146 -1.74 -0.01 5.22
N PHE A 147 -1.86 0.56 6.41
CA PHE A 147 -0.79 1.32 7.05
C PHE A 147 -0.92 1.30 8.58
N SER A 148 0.13 1.72 9.27
CA SER A 148 0.15 2.00 10.70
C SER A 148 0.54 3.48 10.92
N ASN A 149 0.77 3.85 12.17
CA ASN A 149 1.30 5.18 12.51
C ASN A 149 2.82 5.32 12.28
N ARG A 150 3.47 4.32 11.67
CA ARG A 150 4.90 4.37 11.33
C ARG A 150 5.12 4.96 9.95
N MET A 151 6.07 5.89 9.84
CA MET A 151 6.49 6.46 8.56
C MET A 151 7.94 6.96 8.61
N PHE A 152 8.54 7.11 7.46
CA PHE A 152 9.74 7.92 7.26
C PHE A 152 9.30 9.37 7.07
N PHE A 153 9.22 10.12 8.15
CA PHE A 153 8.65 11.47 8.19
C PHE A 153 9.19 12.40 7.10
N THR A 154 10.50 12.36 6.84
CA THR A 154 11.13 13.23 5.84
C THR A 154 10.71 12.92 4.41
N LYS A 155 10.24 11.70 4.13
CA LYS A 155 9.79 11.23 2.81
C LYS A 155 8.28 11.26 2.63
N ALA A 156 7.52 11.54 3.69
CA ALA A 156 6.08 11.72 3.59
C ALA A 156 5.74 13.13 3.08
N PRO A 157 4.77 13.28 2.14
CA PRO A 157 4.23 14.58 1.78
C PRO A 157 3.57 15.28 2.98
N GLN A 158 3.53 16.61 2.95
CA GLN A 158 3.04 17.43 4.05
C GLN A 158 1.60 17.04 4.46
N VAL A 159 0.72 16.77 3.51
CA VAL A 159 -0.66 16.33 3.78
C VAL A 159 -0.73 15.09 4.68
N TRP A 160 0.24 14.19 4.55
CA TRP A 160 0.33 13.01 5.41
C TRP A 160 1.05 13.33 6.71
N ALA A 161 2.17 14.05 6.65
CA ALA A 161 2.99 14.36 7.82
C ALA A 161 2.23 15.16 8.89
N ASP A 162 1.30 16.02 8.49
CA ASP A 162 0.48 16.86 9.39
C ASP A 162 -0.80 16.16 9.87
N GLY A 163 -1.19 15.05 9.25
CA GLY A 163 -2.44 14.35 9.55
C GLY A 163 -2.35 13.44 10.78
N SER A 164 -3.49 13.24 11.44
CA SER A 164 -3.67 12.16 12.41
C SER A 164 -4.04 10.84 11.73
N ASP A 165 -3.99 9.72 12.45
CA ASP A 165 -4.39 8.40 11.93
C ASP A 165 -5.81 8.39 11.33
N ARG A 166 -6.73 9.16 11.92
CA ARG A 166 -8.09 9.31 11.41
C ARG A 166 -8.14 10.12 10.12
N ASP A 167 -7.32 11.17 10.04
CA ASP A 167 -7.22 12.00 8.84
C ASP A 167 -6.62 11.19 7.68
N HIS A 168 -5.65 10.31 7.94
CA HIS A 168 -5.07 9.43 6.94
C HIS A 168 -6.10 8.50 6.29
N LEU A 169 -7.00 7.88 7.10
CA LEU A 169 -8.07 7.03 6.57
C LEU A 169 -9.05 7.83 5.69
N ALA A 170 -9.47 9.00 6.17
CA ALA A 170 -10.37 9.89 5.43
C ALA A 170 -9.72 10.37 4.12
N TYR A 171 -8.46 10.80 4.19
CA TYR A 171 -7.69 11.26 3.05
C TYR A 171 -7.56 10.20 1.95
N VAL A 172 -7.18 8.96 2.30
CA VAL A 172 -7.11 7.87 1.31
C VAL A 172 -8.47 7.65 0.66
N ALA A 173 -9.55 7.62 1.46
CA ALA A 173 -10.90 7.44 0.95
C ALA A 173 -11.34 8.57 0.01
N GLU A 174 -11.06 9.82 0.36
CA GLU A 174 -11.38 11.00 -0.45
C GLU A 174 -10.65 10.97 -1.79
N VAL A 175 -9.35 10.67 -1.79
CA VAL A 175 -8.57 10.52 -3.02
C VAL A 175 -9.17 9.45 -3.92
N LEU A 176 -9.50 8.27 -3.38
CA LEU A 176 -10.09 7.19 -4.16
C LEU A 176 -11.46 7.60 -4.75
N MET A 177 -12.35 8.15 -3.93
CA MET A 177 -13.69 8.57 -4.38
C MET A 177 -13.62 9.64 -5.47
N ALA A 178 -12.70 10.59 -5.37
CA ALA A 178 -12.52 11.64 -6.39
C ALA A 178 -12.11 11.06 -7.74
N GLN A 179 -11.46 9.88 -7.77
CA GLN A 179 -11.06 9.21 -9.00
C GLN A 179 -12.08 8.17 -9.50
N GLY A 180 -13.27 8.10 -8.88
CA GLY A 180 -14.38 7.24 -9.35
C GLY A 180 -14.47 5.89 -8.65
N TRP A 181 -13.68 5.63 -7.61
CA TRP A 181 -13.92 4.50 -6.74
C TRP A 181 -15.18 4.74 -5.90
N PRO A 182 -16.02 3.72 -5.66
CA PRO A 182 -17.11 3.82 -4.70
C PRO A 182 -16.57 4.11 -3.29
N ARG A 183 -17.45 4.53 -2.39
CA ARG A 183 -17.10 4.75 -0.99
C ARG A 183 -16.46 3.49 -0.40
N PRO A 184 -15.19 3.56 0.05
CA PRO A 184 -14.50 2.39 0.58
C PRO A 184 -14.92 2.07 2.02
N GLU A 185 -14.68 0.82 2.40
CA GLU A 185 -14.68 0.39 3.81
C GLU A 185 -13.42 0.91 4.51
N LEU A 186 -13.59 1.47 5.71
CA LEU A 186 -12.50 1.93 6.56
C LEU A 186 -12.36 1.00 7.78
N ILE A 187 -11.16 0.50 8.01
CA ILE A 187 -10.81 -0.37 9.13
C ILE A 187 -9.81 0.36 10.02
N ALA A 188 -10.13 0.48 11.31
CA ALA A 188 -9.24 1.05 12.33
C ALA A 188 -9.26 0.14 13.56
N GLU A 189 -8.16 -0.53 13.82
CA GLU A 189 -8.05 -1.51 14.90
C GLU A 189 -6.73 -1.33 15.67
N GLN A 190 -6.79 -1.43 17.00
CA GLN A 190 -5.60 -1.54 17.81
C GLN A 190 -5.17 -3.01 17.87
N THR A 191 -3.99 -3.33 17.34
CA THR A 191 -3.47 -4.69 17.44
C THR A 191 -2.85 -4.94 18.82
N ARG A 192 -2.79 -6.21 19.23
CA ARG A 192 -2.18 -6.63 20.49
C ARG A 192 -1.02 -7.57 20.20
N SER A 193 0.16 -7.24 20.69
CA SER A 193 1.33 -8.11 20.58
C SER A 193 1.10 -9.40 21.37
N ARG A 194 1.32 -10.57 20.74
CA ARG A 194 1.28 -11.89 21.37
C ARG A 194 2.62 -12.33 21.99
N SER A 195 3.62 -11.44 22.07
CA SER A 195 4.89 -11.80 22.70
C SER A 195 4.70 -12.04 24.21
N TRP A 196 5.60 -12.84 24.83
CA TRP A 196 5.66 -13.01 26.30
C TRP A 196 5.69 -11.68 27.04
N GLN A 197 6.23 -10.63 26.42
CA GLN A 197 6.14 -9.25 26.89
C GLN A 197 4.73 -8.65 26.76
N GLY A 198 3.87 -9.20 25.91
CA GLY A 198 2.46 -8.82 25.76
C GLY A 198 1.55 -9.27 26.89
N LEU A 199 1.98 -10.20 27.76
CA LEU A 199 1.31 -10.47 29.04
C LEU A 199 1.32 -9.25 29.98
N LEU A 200 2.21 -8.30 29.74
CA LEU A 200 2.32 -7.02 30.42
C LEU A 200 1.67 -5.85 29.65
N GLY A 201 0.81 -6.13 28.64
CA GLY A 201 -0.04 -5.13 28.00
C GLY A 201 0.64 -4.25 26.94
N GLY A 202 1.67 -4.74 26.24
CA GLY A 202 2.27 -4.03 25.10
C GLY A 202 1.27 -3.85 23.94
N GLN A 203 0.97 -2.60 23.57
CA GLN A 203 0.20 -2.29 22.38
C GLN A 203 1.07 -2.62 21.15
N GLY A 204 0.49 -3.33 20.16
CA GLY A 204 1.09 -3.53 18.86
C GLY A 204 0.92 -2.31 17.95
N ASP A 205 1.50 -2.36 16.76
CA ASP A 205 1.26 -1.35 15.74
C ASP A 205 -0.24 -1.27 15.42
N PRO A 206 -0.88 -0.08 15.41
CA PRO A 206 -2.27 0.05 15.04
C PRO A 206 -2.43 -0.41 13.57
N PHE A 207 -3.56 -1.05 13.27
CA PHE A 207 -3.90 -1.52 11.94
C PHE A 207 -4.97 -0.63 11.34
N PHE A 208 -4.60 0.09 10.29
CA PHE A 208 -5.51 0.89 9.47
C PHE A 208 -5.55 0.31 8.07
N ALA A 209 -6.76 0.21 7.50
CA ALA A 209 -6.91 -0.19 6.11
C ALA A 209 -8.09 0.51 5.44
N VAL A 210 -7.93 0.82 4.16
CA VAL A 210 -8.98 1.30 3.26
C VAL A 210 -9.17 0.23 2.21
N VAL A 211 -10.39 -0.31 2.11
CA VAL A 211 -10.76 -1.39 1.17
C VAL A 211 -11.78 -0.85 0.19
N ALA A 212 -11.42 -0.79 -1.07
CA ALA A 212 -12.29 -0.35 -2.15
C ALA A 212 -12.55 -1.48 -3.15
N VAL A 213 -13.75 -1.51 -3.71
CA VAL A 213 -14.14 -2.45 -4.78
C VAL A 213 -14.37 -1.65 -6.05
N ARG A 214 -13.76 -2.05 -7.16
CA ARG A 214 -14.00 -1.40 -8.44
C ARG A 214 -15.45 -1.65 -8.91
N PRO A 215 -16.18 -0.60 -9.35
CA PRO A 215 -17.52 -0.75 -9.87
C PRO A 215 -17.58 -1.54 -11.17
#